data_38959bb77d5fd667611f3b37345872b4
#
_entry.id   38959bb77d5fd667611f3b37345872b4
#
_cell.length_a   1.000
_cell.length_b   1.000
_cell.length_c   1.000
_cell.angle_alpha   90.00
_cell.angle_beta   90.00
_cell.angle_gamma   90.00
#
_symmetry.space_group_name_H-M   'P 1'
#
loop_
_entity.id
_entity.type
_entity.pdbx_description
1 polymer ?
#
loop_
_entity_poly.entity_id
_entity_poly.type
_entity_poly.pdbx_seq_one_letter_code
_entity_poly.pdbx_strand_id
1 'polypeptide(L)'
;KENPTYHDLNDHTESVEVKFDPEEISYKQLVRLFFEHHYYRSKAKTQYKSVIFYHSDEQKKIAEEVKPDDAATEILPAKTFWPAEDYHQDYYKKSPERYHAYRTHSGRDQALAHIWRDVPAPPAAPARSPRYKKPDDAVLRRELSALQYQVTQQEGTEPPFDNIYWDNKSPGIYVDIVSGEPLFSSLDKFDSGTGWPSFTRPLETNHIVERNDRRLFVSRTEVRSRHGDCHLGHVFPDGPAPTGLRYCINSAALDFESAETE
;
A
#
# COMPACT_ATOMS: atom_id res chain seq x y z
N LYS A 1 -10.44 -31.73 8.16
CA LYS A 1 -9.08 -32.25 8.42
C LYS A 1 -8.35 -31.29 9.32
N GLU A 2 -7.59 -31.80 10.30
CA GLU A 2 -6.69 -30.98 11.10
C GLU A 2 -5.38 -30.77 10.34
N ASN A 3 -4.82 -29.56 10.45
CA ASN A 3 -3.56 -29.14 9.82
C ASN A 3 -3.50 -29.41 8.30
N PRO A 4 -4.35 -28.74 7.48
CA PRO A 4 -4.35 -28.89 6.04
C PRO A 4 -3.05 -28.37 5.43
N THR A 5 -2.66 -28.90 4.27
CA THR A 5 -1.54 -28.38 3.47
C THR A 5 -2.07 -27.96 2.10
N TYR A 6 -1.34 -27.10 1.38
CA TYR A 6 -1.72 -26.64 0.04
C TYR A 6 -2.01 -27.80 -0.94
N HIS A 7 -1.32 -28.92 -0.79
CA HIS A 7 -1.52 -30.11 -1.64
C HIS A 7 -2.63 -31.05 -1.16
N ASP A 8 -3.18 -30.80 0.03
CA ASP A 8 -4.23 -31.62 0.64
C ASP A 8 -5.18 -30.73 1.48
N LEU A 9 -5.87 -29.84 0.77
CA LEU A 9 -6.84 -28.90 1.35
C LEU A 9 -8.19 -29.55 1.69
N ASN A 10 -8.55 -30.66 1.02
CA ASN A 10 -9.86 -31.32 1.17
C ASN A 10 -11.03 -30.33 1.05
N ASP A 11 -11.73 -30.08 2.18
CA ASP A 11 -12.88 -29.19 2.30
C ASP A 11 -12.52 -27.76 2.74
N HIS A 12 -11.22 -27.45 2.86
CA HIS A 12 -10.76 -26.10 3.23
C HIS A 12 -10.79 -25.13 2.04
N THR A 13 -11.07 -23.88 2.37
CA THR A 13 -11.07 -22.77 1.42
C THR A 13 -9.87 -21.88 1.70
N GLU A 14 -9.17 -21.43 0.65
CA GLU A 14 -8.13 -20.41 0.80
C GLU A 14 -8.76 -19.14 1.36
N SER A 15 -8.30 -18.70 2.50
CA SER A 15 -8.93 -17.63 3.27
C SER A 15 -7.89 -16.63 3.77
N VAL A 16 -8.31 -15.38 3.94
CA VAL A 16 -7.53 -14.32 4.57
C VAL A 16 -8.18 -13.98 5.90
N GLU A 17 -7.40 -14.04 6.99
CA GLU A 17 -7.83 -13.51 8.29
C GLU A 17 -7.49 -12.03 8.37
N VAL A 18 -8.49 -11.20 8.70
CA VAL A 18 -8.31 -9.75 8.84
C VAL A 18 -8.53 -9.38 10.30
N LYS A 19 -7.48 -8.92 10.98
CA LYS A 19 -7.57 -8.29 12.30
C LYS A 19 -7.71 -6.80 12.12
N PHE A 20 -8.73 -6.22 12.68
CA PHE A 20 -9.06 -4.80 12.49
C PHE A 20 -9.47 -4.15 13.81
N ASP A 21 -9.25 -2.84 13.91
CA ASP A 21 -9.74 -2.01 14.99
C ASP A 21 -11.14 -1.47 14.60
N PRO A 22 -12.20 -1.80 15.36
CA PRO A 22 -13.55 -1.34 15.05
C PRO A 22 -13.72 0.19 15.18
N GLU A 23 -12.83 0.88 15.90
CA GLU A 23 -12.80 2.34 15.95
C GLU A 23 -12.20 2.94 14.67
N GLU A 24 -11.37 2.18 13.96
CA GLU A 24 -10.74 2.59 12.71
C GLU A 24 -11.56 2.23 11.48
N ILE A 25 -12.05 1.00 11.40
CA ILE A 25 -12.89 0.50 10.29
C ILE A 25 -13.96 -0.43 10.84
N SER A 26 -15.21 -0.19 10.51
CA SER A 26 -16.30 -1.07 10.94
C SER A 26 -16.33 -2.36 10.13
N TYR A 27 -16.83 -3.44 10.73
CA TYR A 27 -17.06 -4.70 10.03
C TYR A 27 -17.94 -4.53 8.78
N LYS A 28 -18.95 -3.65 8.83
CA LYS A 28 -19.81 -3.32 7.68
C LYS A 28 -19.02 -2.73 6.51
N GLN A 29 -18.04 -1.88 6.79
CA GLN A 29 -17.14 -1.33 5.76
C GLN A 29 -16.25 -2.41 5.16
N LEU A 30 -15.70 -3.32 5.98
CA LEU A 30 -14.91 -4.45 5.49
C LEU A 30 -15.72 -5.36 4.57
N VAL A 31 -16.96 -5.68 4.93
CA VAL A 31 -17.84 -6.51 4.09
C VAL A 31 -18.19 -5.80 2.77
N ARG A 32 -18.38 -4.49 2.79
CA ARG A 32 -18.58 -3.71 1.55
C ARG A 32 -17.37 -3.78 0.65
N LEU A 33 -16.16 -3.52 1.19
CA LEU A 33 -14.90 -3.65 0.45
C LEU A 33 -14.72 -5.04 -0.15
N PHE A 34 -15.09 -6.09 0.58
CA PHE A 34 -15.06 -7.46 0.06
C PHE A 34 -15.91 -7.60 -1.20
N PHE A 35 -17.15 -7.12 -1.22
CA PHE A 35 -18.02 -7.20 -2.40
C PHE A 35 -17.61 -6.24 -3.52
N GLU A 36 -17.00 -5.11 -3.22
CA GLU A 36 -16.52 -4.15 -4.22
C GLU A 36 -15.27 -4.62 -4.96
N HIS A 37 -14.45 -5.48 -4.33
CA HIS A 37 -13.10 -5.79 -4.81
C HIS A 37 -12.86 -7.23 -5.21
N HIS A 38 -13.87 -8.08 -5.29
CA HIS A 38 -13.73 -9.42 -5.83
C HIS A 38 -14.94 -9.87 -6.65
N TYR A 39 -14.72 -10.90 -7.47
CA TYR A 39 -15.76 -11.45 -8.32
C TYR A 39 -16.62 -12.45 -7.54
N TYR A 40 -17.74 -12.01 -7.01
CA TYR A 40 -18.64 -12.76 -6.11
C TYR A 40 -19.81 -13.47 -6.80
N ARG A 41 -19.96 -13.30 -8.14
CA ARG A 41 -21.14 -13.81 -8.88
C ARG A 41 -21.02 -15.25 -9.36
N SER A 42 -19.81 -15.83 -9.40
CA SER A 42 -19.61 -17.19 -9.86
C SER A 42 -19.39 -18.17 -8.73
N LYS A 43 -19.92 -19.40 -8.91
CA LYS A 43 -19.61 -20.53 -8.05
C LYS A 43 -18.27 -21.13 -8.48
N ALA A 44 -17.27 -21.04 -7.63
CA ALA A 44 -15.99 -21.65 -7.83
C ALA A 44 -15.88 -23.01 -7.08
N LYS A 45 -14.82 -23.76 -7.33
CA LYS A 45 -14.48 -24.97 -6.54
C LYS A 45 -14.31 -24.59 -5.07
N THR A 46 -14.48 -25.54 -4.16
CA THR A 46 -14.40 -25.36 -2.70
C THR A 46 -13.18 -24.56 -2.26
N GLN A 47 -12.03 -24.82 -2.85
CA GLN A 47 -10.78 -24.13 -2.55
C GLN A 47 -10.85 -22.61 -2.82
N TYR A 48 -11.55 -22.19 -3.85
CA TYR A 48 -11.60 -20.79 -4.33
C TYR A 48 -13.01 -20.19 -4.28
N LYS A 49 -13.89 -20.74 -3.48
CA LYS A 49 -15.26 -20.22 -3.38
C LYS A 49 -15.28 -18.86 -2.71
N SER A 50 -16.22 -18.03 -3.13
CA SER A 50 -16.53 -16.78 -2.44
C SER A 50 -17.24 -17.09 -1.12
N VAL A 51 -16.63 -16.72 0.02
CA VAL A 51 -17.18 -16.98 1.33
C VAL A 51 -16.76 -15.94 2.35
N ILE A 52 -17.67 -15.58 3.24
CA ILE A 52 -17.40 -14.79 4.45
C ILE A 52 -17.55 -15.71 5.65
N PHE A 53 -16.51 -15.85 6.44
CA PHE A 53 -16.54 -16.57 7.71
C PHE A 53 -16.75 -15.58 8.85
N TYR A 54 -17.87 -15.74 9.57
CA TYR A 54 -18.23 -14.86 10.68
C TYR A 54 -17.84 -15.46 12.03
N HIS A 55 -17.51 -14.60 13.00
CA HIS A 55 -17.16 -14.97 14.39
C HIS A 55 -18.26 -14.65 15.41
N SER A 56 -19.30 -13.91 15.00
CA SER A 56 -20.44 -13.58 15.88
C SER A 56 -21.74 -13.47 15.07
N ASP A 57 -22.89 -13.58 15.75
CA ASP A 57 -24.19 -13.41 15.14
C ASP A 57 -24.40 -11.99 14.59
N GLU A 58 -23.77 -11.00 15.21
CA GLU A 58 -23.77 -9.62 14.72
C GLU A 58 -23.04 -9.51 13.37
N GLN A 59 -21.85 -10.11 13.25
CA GLN A 59 -21.13 -10.18 11.98
C GLN A 59 -21.92 -10.89 10.90
N LYS A 60 -22.58 -12.01 11.25
CA LYS A 60 -23.47 -12.72 10.34
C LYS A 60 -24.56 -11.82 9.81
N LYS A 61 -25.29 -11.14 10.70
CA LYS A 61 -26.39 -10.23 10.34
C LYS A 61 -25.90 -9.11 9.43
N ILE A 62 -24.78 -8.49 9.74
CA ILE A 62 -24.20 -7.42 8.91
C ILE A 62 -23.79 -7.97 7.53
N ALA A 63 -23.18 -9.14 7.48
CA ALA A 63 -22.78 -9.76 6.22
C ALA A 63 -23.99 -10.09 5.33
N GLU A 64 -25.06 -10.61 5.92
CA GLU A 64 -26.33 -10.89 5.22
C GLU A 64 -27.01 -9.61 4.73
N GLU A 65 -26.97 -8.52 5.52
CA GLU A 65 -27.54 -7.21 5.15
C GLU A 65 -26.80 -6.56 3.97
N VAL A 66 -25.47 -6.72 3.91
CA VAL A 66 -24.62 -6.07 2.90
C VAL A 66 -24.51 -6.92 1.62
N LYS A 67 -24.73 -8.22 1.72
CA LYS A 67 -24.61 -9.15 0.59
C LYS A 67 -25.54 -8.76 -0.56
N PRO A 68 -25.02 -8.57 -1.80
CA PRO A 68 -25.86 -8.37 -2.98
C PRO A 68 -26.76 -9.58 -3.28
N ASP A 69 -27.95 -9.34 -3.78
CA ASP A 69 -28.93 -10.40 -4.10
C ASP A 69 -28.41 -11.42 -5.12
N ASP A 70 -27.55 -10.97 -6.04
CA ASP A 70 -26.93 -11.80 -7.08
C ASP A 70 -25.60 -12.44 -6.66
N ALA A 71 -25.21 -12.30 -5.39
CA ALA A 71 -23.96 -12.85 -4.90
C ALA A 71 -24.05 -14.35 -4.62
N ALA A 72 -23.14 -15.12 -5.22
CA ALA A 72 -22.94 -16.53 -4.93
C ALA A 72 -22.17 -16.78 -3.62
N THR A 73 -21.78 -15.71 -2.92
CA THR A 73 -21.02 -15.77 -1.67
C THR A 73 -21.80 -16.51 -0.58
N GLU A 74 -21.14 -17.47 0.06
CA GLU A 74 -21.64 -18.14 1.24
C GLU A 74 -21.30 -17.35 2.52
N ILE A 75 -22.16 -17.37 3.53
CA ILE A 75 -21.89 -16.78 4.85
C ILE A 75 -21.92 -17.91 5.85
N LEU A 76 -20.77 -18.29 6.39
CA LEU A 76 -20.59 -19.48 7.20
C LEU A 76 -19.93 -19.13 8.54
N PRO A 77 -20.16 -19.93 9.61
CA PRO A 77 -19.45 -19.74 10.86
C PRO A 77 -17.95 -20.04 10.68
N ALA A 78 -17.13 -19.20 11.26
CA ALA A 78 -15.69 -19.42 11.30
C ALA A 78 -15.37 -20.70 12.09
N LYS A 79 -14.38 -21.42 11.60
CA LYS A 79 -13.77 -22.57 12.27
C LYS A 79 -12.32 -22.23 12.58
N THR A 80 -11.54 -23.22 13.03
CA THR A 80 -10.10 -23.04 13.26
C THR A 80 -9.44 -22.52 11.99
N PHE A 81 -8.76 -21.37 12.10
CA PHE A 81 -7.93 -20.84 11.04
C PHE A 81 -6.57 -21.53 11.06
N TRP A 82 -6.17 -22.06 9.93
CA TRP A 82 -4.87 -22.71 9.76
C TRP A 82 -4.01 -21.82 8.88
N PRO A 83 -2.91 -21.23 9.41
CA PRO A 83 -2.00 -20.44 8.59
C PRO A 83 -1.46 -21.27 7.43
N ALA A 84 -1.39 -20.68 6.25
CA ALA A 84 -0.72 -21.29 5.12
C ALA A 84 0.79 -21.40 5.40
N GLU A 85 1.44 -22.34 4.72
CA GLU A 85 2.86 -22.59 4.86
C GLU A 85 3.70 -21.35 4.53
N ASP A 86 4.86 -21.21 5.14
CA ASP A 86 5.73 -20.04 5.02
C ASP A 86 6.02 -19.60 3.57
N TYR A 87 6.11 -20.55 2.64
CA TYR A 87 6.36 -20.21 1.23
C TYR A 87 5.16 -19.52 0.54
N HIS A 88 3.95 -19.59 1.12
CA HIS A 88 2.78 -18.87 0.68
C HIS A 88 2.61 -17.51 1.39
N GLN A 89 3.16 -17.38 2.60
CA GLN A 89 3.13 -16.11 3.32
C GLN A 89 4.00 -15.10 2.58
N ASP A 90 3.49 -13.89 2.37
CA ASP A 90 4.21 -12.82 1.67
C ASP A 90 4.79 -13.24 0.30
N TYR A 91 4.08 -14.12 -0.42
CA TYR A 91 4.56 -14.66 -1.69
C TYR A 91 4.96 -13.57 -2.69
N TYR A 92 4.26 -12.46 -2.70
CA TYR A 92 4.56 -11.29 -3.53
C TYR A 92 5.92 -10.65 -3.20
N LYS A 93 6.39 -10.76 -1.95
CA LYS A 93 7.71 -10.32 -1.51
C LYS A 93 8.79 -11.36 -1.82
N LYS A 94 8.49 -12.64 -1.55
CA LYS A 94 9.43 -13.77 -1.70
C LYS A 94 9.68 -14.17 -3.15
N SER A 95 8.72 -13.94 -4.03
CA SER A 95 8.76 -14.31 -5.45
C SER A 95 8.13 -13.24 -6.35
N PRO A 96 8.66 -12.01 -6.34
CA PRO A 96 8.02 -10.87 -7.03
C PRO A 96 7.87 -11.11 -8.55
N GLU A 97 8.89 -11.66 -9.22
CA GLU A 97 8.83 -11.93 -10.65
C GLU A 97 7.72 -12.93 -11.01
N ARG A 98 7.61 -14.03 -10.25
CA ARG A 98 6.55 -15.03 -10.44
C ARG A 98 5.18 -14.47 -10.11
N TYR A 99 5.08 -13.64 -9.09
CA TYR A 99 3.82 -12.98 -8.72
C TYR A 99 3.38 -11.99 -9.81
N HIS A 100 4.28 -11.19 -10.35
CA HIS A 100 3.98 -10.29 -11.48
C HIS A 100 3.60 -11.06 -12.74
N ALA A 101 4.35 -12.09 -13.10
CA ALA A 101 4.01 -12.95 -14.24
C ALA A 101 2.61 -13.57 -14.05
N TYR A 102 2.28 -14.08 -12.87
CA TYR A 102 0.95 -14.61 -12.56
C TYR A 102 -0.14 -13.53 -12.72
N ARG A 103 0.04 -12.34 -12.16
CA ARG A 103 -0.93 -11.24 -12.26
C ARG A 103 -1.21 -10.86 -13.72
N THR A 104 -0.15 -10.72 -14.50
CA THR A 104 -0.25 -10.34 -15.91
C THR A 104 -0.92 -11.44 -16.76
N HIS A 105 -0.47 -12.69 -16.64
CA HIS A 105 -0.99 -13.79 -17.45
C HIS A 105 -2.39 -14.26 -17.03
N SER A 106 -2.76 -14.13 -15.77
CA SER A 106 -4.10 -14.47 -15.28
C SER A 106 -5.17 -13.45 -15.63
N GLY A 107 -4.80 -12.30 -16.22
CA GLY A 107 -5.71 -11.18 -16.47
C GLY A 107 -6.15 -10.46 -15.18
N ARG A 108 -5.54 -10.78 -14.02
CA ARG A 108 -5.91 -10.20 -12.74
C ARG A 108 -5.71 -8.68 -12.71
N ASP A 109 -4.62 -8.19 -13.31
CA ASP A 109 -4.36 -6.76 -13.39
C ASP A 109 -5.41 -6.02 -14.22
N GLN A 110 -5.87 -6.63 -15.31
CA GLN A 110 -6.94 -6.07 -16.14
C GLN A 110 -8.29 -6.08 -15.41
N ALA A 111 -8.60 -7.18 -14.72
CA ALA A 111 -9.81 -7.31 -13.93
C ALA A 111 -9.83 -6.30 -12.77
N LEU A 112 -8.73 -6.15 -12.05
CA LEU A 112 -8.58 -5.15 -10.98
C LEU A 112 -8.67 -3.72 -11.54
N ALA A 113 -8.01 -3.40 -12.65
CA ALA A 113 -8.11 -2.10 -13.30
C ALA A 113 -9.54 -1.79 -13.74
N HIS A 114 -10.32 -2.81 -14.13
CA HIS A 114 -11.74 -2.64 -14.47
C HIS A 114 -12.60 -2.40 -13.23
N ILE A 115 -12.38 -3.18 -12.17
CA ILE A 115 -13.07 -3.04 -10.88
C ILE A 115 -12.80 -1.66 -10.26
N TRP A 116 -11.55 -1.18 -10.33
CA TRP A 116 -11.13 0.10 -9.75
C TRP A 116 -11.48 1.33 -10.61
N ARG A 117 -11.79 1.16 -11.90
CA ARG A 117 -12.07 2.27 -12.81
C ARG A 117 -13.33 3.04 -12.46
N ASP A 118 -14.35 2.34 -11.97
CA ASP A 118 -15.68 2.88 -11.71
C ASP A 118 -15.97 3.02 -10.19
N VAL A 119 -15.00 2.68 -9.35
CA VAL A 119 -15.10 2.92 -7.91
C VAL A 119 -14.78 4.40 -7.68
N PRO A 120 -15.77 5.22 -7.26
CA PRO A 120 -15.44 6.55 -6.76
C PRO A 120 -14.37 6.38 -5.69
N ALA A 121 -13.36 7.24 -5.69
CA ALA A 121 -12.39 7.27 -4.60
C ALA A 121 -13.17 7.13 -3.28
N PRO A 122 -12.78 6.21 -2.37
CA PRO A 122 -13.53 6.00 -1.15
C PRO A 122 -13.79 7.36 -0.53
N PRO A 123 -15.03 7.62 -0.01
CA PRO A 123 -15.31 8.88 0.65
C PRO A 123 -14.17 9.12 1.61
N ALA A 124 -13.55 10.30 1.50
CA ALA A 124 -12.40 10.65 2.33
C ALA A 124 -12.73 10.19 3.74
N ALA A 125 -11.92 9.28 4.27
CA ALA A 125 -12.15 8.73 5.60
C ALA A 125 -12.48 9.90 6.52
N PRO A 126 -13.50 9.79 7.40
CA PRO A 126 -13.86 10.88 8.31
C PRO A 126 -12.55 11.39 8.89
N ALA A 127 -12.34 12.71 8.83
CA ALA A 127 -11.08 13.35 9.16
C ALA A 127 -10.59 12.78 10.50
N ARG A 128 -9.69 11.79 10.45
CA ARG A 128 -9.08 11.20 11.62
C ARG A 128 -8.35 12.32 12.34
N SER A 129 -8.42 12.34 13.65
CA SER A 129 -7.40 13.08 14.44
C SER A 129 -6.06 12.69 13.85
N PRO A 130 -5.29 13.61 13.28
CA PRO A 130 -4.22 13.23 12.36
C PRO A 130 -3.19 12.38 13.09
N ARG A 131 -3.16 11.08 12.75
CA ARG A 131 -2.08 10.18 13.17
C ARG A 131 -0.73 10.75 12.73
N TYR A 132 -0.76 11.45 11.61
CA TYR A 132 0.37 12.14 11.03
C TYR A 132 0.15 13.65 11.12
N LYS A 133 1.07 14.36 11.73
CA LYS A 133 0.97 15.81 11.92
C LYS A 133 2.35 16.45 11.77
N LYS A 134 2.40 17.56 11.05
CA LYS A 134 3.60 18.40 11.00
C LYS A 134 3.81 19.10 12.34
N PRO A 135 4.96 18.91 13.00
CA PRO A 135 5.33 19.69 14.18
C PRO A 135 5.54 21.17 13.85
N ASP A 136 5.56 22.01 14.89
CA ASP A 136 5.87 23.43 14.73
C ASP A 136 7.32 23.65 14.26
N ASP A 137 7.58 24.75 13.53
CA ASP A 137 8.89 25.05 12.93
C ASP A 137 10.05 25.03 13.95
N ALA A 138 9.82 25.50 15.18
CA ALA A 138 10.81 25.47 16.24
C ALA A 138 11.21 24.02 16.63
N VAL A 139 10.27 23.08 16.57
CA VAL A 139 10.52 21.65 16.81
C VAL A 139 11.29 21.07 15.66
N LEU A 140 10.88 21.36 14.41
CA LEU A 140 11.57 20.88 13.21
C LEU A 140 13.02 21.32 13.16
N ARG A 141 13.33 22.58 13.52
CA ARG A 141 14.71 23.10 13.58
C ARG A 141 15.56 22.43 14.65
N ARG A 142 14.96 21.88 15.70
CA ARG A 142 15.68 21.17 16.76
C ARG A 142 15.91 19.71 16.41
N GLU A 143 14.94 19.07 15.77
CA GLU A 143 14.93 17.61 15.55
C GLU A 143 15.55 17.20 14.23
N LEU A 144 15.44 18.05 13.20
CA LEU A 144 16.02 17.77 11.90
C LEU A 144 17.48 18.28 11.82
N SER A 145 18.32 17.53 11.10
CA SER A 145 19.63 18.06 10.68
C SER A 145 19.47 19.26 9.76
N ALA A 146 20.53 20.04 9.60
CA ALA A 146 20.51 21.21 8.70
C ALA A 146 20.12 20.83 7.27
N LEU A 147 20.62 19.68 6.77
CA LEU A 147 20.29 19.18 5.42
C LEU A 147 18.83 18.73 5.34
N GLN A 148 18.33 17.98 6.32
CA GLN A 148 16.93 17.54 6.36
C GLN A 148 15.97 18.72 6.39
N TYR A 149 16.25 19.73 7.22
CA TYR A 149 15.45 20.94 7.27
C TYR A 149 15.50 21.72 5.94
N GLN A 150 16.68 21.88 5.36
CA GLN A 150 16.85 22.56 4.07
C GLN A 150 16.06 21.83 2.96
N VAL A 151 16.13 20.51 2.90
CA VAL A 151 15.42 19.71 1.88
C VAL A 151 13.91 19.79 2.10
N THR A 152 13.45 19.46 3.31
CA THR A 152 12.01 19.28 3.57
C THR A 152 11.23 20.60 3.66
N GLN A 153 11.84 21.65 4.23
CA GLN A 153 11.16 22.92 4.53
C GLN A 153 11.57 24.07 3.61
N GLN A 154 12.70 23.97 2.91
CA GLN A 154 13.22 25.05 2.04
C GLN A 154 13.38 24.58 0.58
N GLU A 155 12.80 23.40 0.23
CA GLU A 155 12.81 22.85 -1.13
C GLU A 155 14.25 22.68 -1.68
N GLY A 156 15.18 22.28 -0.79
CA GLY A 156 16.54 21.95 -1.14
C GLY A 156 16.67 20.59 -1.83
N THR A 157 17.85 20.29 -2.28
CA THR A 157 18.20 18.98 -2.86
C THR A 157 19.53 18.54 -2.27
N GLU A 158 19.62 17.30 -1.83
CA GLU A 158 20.85 16.68 -1.36
C GLU A 158 21.76 16.26 -2.53
N PRO A 159 23.06 16.03 -2.31
CA PRO A 159 23.96 15.57 -3.35
C PRO A 159 23.60 14.18 -3.88
N PRO A 160 23.72 13.94 -5.21
CA PRO A 160 23.53 12.61 -5.77
C PRO A 160 24.65 11.67 -5.33
N PHE A 161 24.35 10.38 -5.15
CA PHE A 161 25.27 9.31 -4.75
C PHE A 161 25.93 9.50 -3.37
N ASP A 162 25.64 10.59 -2.68
CA ASP A 162 26.11 10.91 -1.33
C ASP A 162 24.91 11.14 -0.40
N ASN A 163 24.08 10.12 -0.29
CA ASN A 163 22.89 10.09 0.59
C ASN A 163 22.58 8.65 0.99
N ILE A 164 21.84 8.46 2.10
CA ILE A 164 21.76 7.17 2.79
C ILE A 164 20.90 6.10 2.11
N TYR A 165 20.00 6.47 1.19
CA TYR A 165 19.04 5.52 0.63
C TYR A 165 19.12 5.33 -0.89
N TRP A 166 20.04 6.00 -1.60
CA TRP A 166 20.12 5.87 -3.05
C TRP A 166 20.35 4.42 -3.50
N ASP A 167 21.20 3.67 -2.78
CA ASP A 167 21.52 2.26 -3.06
C ASP A 167 20.94 1.27 -2.04
N ASN A 168 20.09 1.74 -1.09
CA ASN A 168 19.43 0.86 -0.11
C ASN A 168 18.53 -0.16 -0.82
N LYS A 169 18.78 -1.45 -0.56
CA LYS A 169 18.05 -2.61 -1.10
C LYS A 169 17.31 -3.42 -0.04
N SER A 170 17.38 -2.99 1.21
CA SER A 170 16.70 -3.65 2.32
C SER A 170 15.18 -3.61 2.12
N PRO A 171 14.46 -4.70 2.49
CA PRO A 171 13.00 -4.70 2.44
C PRO A 171 12.43 -3.79 3.54
N GLY A 172 11.47 -2.93 3.19
CA GLY A 172 10.88 -2.02 4.15
C GLY A 172 10.06 -0.90 3.49
N ILE A 173 9.68 0.07 4.33
CA ILE A 173 8.87 1.22 3.96
C ILE A 173 9.64 2.50 4.21
N TYR A 174 9.59 3.41 3.27
CA TYR A 174 10.11 4.77 3.39
C TYR A 174 8.99 5.67 3.86
N VAL A 175 9.19 6.32 5.00
CA VAL A 175 8.22 7.22 5.65
C VAL A 175 8.71 8.66 5.59
N ASP A 176 7.79 9.62 5.69
CA ASP A 176 8.12 11.05 5.81
C ASP A 176 8.85 11.30 7.14
N ILE A 177 10.03 11.91 7.08
CA ILE A 177 10.86 12.13 8.27
C ILE A 177 10.23 13.08 9.29
N VAL A 178 9.26 13.88 8.88
CA VAL A 178 8.60 14.89 9.72
C VAL A 178 7.32 14.34 10.36
N SER A 179 6.47 13.69 9.58
CA SER A 179 5.15 13.21 10.04
C SER A 179 5.10 11.73 10.35
N GLY A 180 6.06 10.93 9.83
CA GLY A 180 6.03 9.47 9.92
C GLY A 180 5.01 8.81 8.99
N GLU A 181 4.39 9.56 8.06
CA GLU A 181 3.45 8.96 7.11
C GLU A 181 4.17 8.07 6.09
N PRO A 182 3.63 6.88 5.78
CA PRO A 182 4.24 5.98 4.81
C PRO A 182 4.11 6.53 3.39
N LEU A 183 5.24 6.63 2.68
CA LEU A 183 5.31 7.25 1.36
C LEU A 183 5.60 6.27 0.23
N PHE A 184 6.63 5.43 0.40
CA PHE A 184 7.08 4.52 -0.66
C PHE A 184 7.47 3.15 -0.09
N SER A 185 7.37 2.13 -0.95
CA SER A 185 7.81 0.76 -0.63
C SER A 185 9.14 0.44 -1.30
N SER A 186 9.99 -0.33 -0.61
CA SER A 186 11.19 -0.91 -1.22
C SER A 186 10.88 -1.78 -2.45
N LEU A 187 9.66 -2.31 -2.54
CA LEU A 187 9.20 -3.13 -3.69
C LEU A 187 9.02 -2.30 -4.96
N ASP A 188 8.75 -1.02 -4.82
CA ASP A 188 8.58 -0.09 -5.95
C ASP A 188 9.85 0.71 -6.23
N LYS A 189 10.94 0.47 -5.45
CA LYS A 189 12.24 1.11 -5.62
C LYS A 189 13.02 0.44 -6.74
N PHE A 190 13.70 1.25 -7.54
CA PHE A 190 14.58 0.76 -8.60
C PHE A 190 15.84 1.64 -8.72
N ASP A 191 16.88 1.08 -9.32
CA ASP A 191 18.10 1.82 -9.63
C ASP A 191 17.89 2.64 -10.91
N SER A 192 17.78 3.95 -10.74
CA SER A 192 17.61 4.89 -11.85
C SER A 192 18.94 5.43 -12.40
N GLY A 193 20.07 5.13 -11.74
CA GLY A 193 21.38 5.69 -12.08
C GLY A 193 21.52 7.19 -11.79
N THR A 194 20.52 7.83 -11.13
CA THR A 194 20.55 9.28 -10.88
C THR A 194 21.21 9.68 -9.57
N GLY A 195 21.44 8.70 -8.68
CA GLY A 195 22.07 8.92 -7.37
C GLY A 195 21.10 9.36 -6.27
N TRP A 196 19.79 9.26 -6.50
CA TRP A 196 18.75 9.44 -5.51
C TRP A 196 17.82 8.21 -5.46
N PRO A 197 17.17 7.93 -4.31
CA PRO A 197 16.12 6.92 -4.24
C PRO A 197 15.05 7.18 -5.28
N SER A 198 14.75 6.17 -6.09
CA SER A 198 13.79 6.28 -7.18
C SER A 198 12.73 5.18 -7.07
N PHE A 199 11.46 5.57 -7.21
CA PHE A 199 10.32 4.68 -7.06
C PHE A 199 9.37 4.78 -8.27
N THR A 200 8.69 3.69 -8.59
CA THR A 200 7.73 3.64 -9.70
C THR A 200 6.38 4.22 -9.35
N ARG A 201 6.04 4.25 -8.05
CA ARG A 201 4.78 4.77 -7.53
C ARG A 201 4.87 5.00 -6.01
N PRO A 202 3.99 5.85 -5.44
CA PRO A 202 3.81 5.95 -4.00
C PRO A 202 3.11 4.70 -3.45
N LEU A 203 3.31 4.41 -2.16
CA LEU A 203 2.62 3.34 -1.43
C LEU A 203 1.11 3.66 -1.32
N GLU A 204 0.80 4.90 -0.96
CA GLU A 204 -0.56 5.44 -0.85
C GLU A 204 -0.63 6.76 -1.62
N THR A 205 -1.44 6.82 -2.66
CA THR A 205 -1.57 8.02 -3.49
C THR A 205 -2.10 9.24 -2.74
N ASN A 206 -2.88 9.01 -1.68
CA ASN A 206 -3.41 10.06 -0.81
C ASN A 206 -2.40 10.62 0.20
N HIS A 207 -1.20 10.01 0.34
CA HIS A 207 -0.11 10.56 1.16
C HIS A 207 0.82 11.49 0.36
N ILE A 208 0.64 11.57 -0.94
CA ILE A 208 1.44 12.42 -1.84
C ILE A 208 0.60 13.57 -2.36
N VAL A 209 1.23 14.72 -2.53
CA VAL A 209 0.69 15.89 -3.22
C VAL A 209 1.67 16.27 -4.32
N GLU A 210 1.15 16.35 -5.54
CA GLU A 210 1.91 16.81 -6.70
C GLU A 210 1.60 18.29 -6.97
N ARG A 211 2.63 19.10 -7.18
CA ARG A 211 2.51 20.52 -7.50
C ARG A 211 3.37 20.88 -8.71
N ASN A 212 2.90 21.80 -9.52
CA ASN A 212 3.69 22.29 -10.65
C ASN A 212 4.82 23.22 -10.16
N ASP A 213 6.07 22.77 -10.34
CA ASP A 213 7.27 23.56 -10.06
C ASP A 213 7.79 24.21 -11.37
N ARG A 214 7.77 25.54 -11.43
CA ARG A 214 8.24 26.34 -12.58
C ARG A 214 9.59 27.02 -12.32
N ARG A 215 10.31 26.58 -11.32
CA ARG A 215 11.67 27.11 -11.04
C ARG A 215 12.63 26.64 -12.12
N LEU A 216 13.70 27.38 -12.34
CA LEU A 216 14.78 27.06 -13.30
C LEU A 216 14.34 27.01 -14.77
N PHE A 217 13.28 27.72 -15.18
CA PHE A 217 12.79 27.76 -16.56
C PHE A 217 12.32 26.42 -17.15
N VAL A 218 12.23 25.36 -16.33
CA VAL A 218 11.73 24.04 -16.70
C VAL A 218 10.51 23.74 -15.86
N SER A 219 9.43 23.31 -16.49
CA SER A 219 8.24 22.83 -15.78
C SER A 219 8.52 21.41 -15.28
N ARG A 220 8.51 21.22 -13.96
CA ARG A 220 8.64 19.93 -13.29
C ARG A 220 7.45 19.70 -12.38
N THR A 221 7.16 18.48 -12.02
CA THR A 221 6.16 18.14 -11.01
C THR A 221 6.85 17.86 -9.69
N GLU A 222 6.70 18.76 -8.73
CA GLU A 222 7.17 18.59 -7.35
C GLU A 222 6.31 17.55 -6.65
N VAL A 223 6.95 16.71 -5.85
CA VAL A 223 6.31 15.73 -4.97
C VAL A 223 6.50 16.16 -3.52
N ARG A 224 5.40 16.25 -2.78
CA ARG A 224 5.36 16.61 -1.36
C ARG A 224 4.59 15.57 -0.55
N SER A 225 4.94 15.39 0.72
CA SER A 225 4.12 14.63 1.65
C SER A 225 2.84 15.41 2.02
N ARG A 226 1.74 14.70 2.25
CA ARG A 226 0.44 15.35 2.51
C ARG A 226 0.36 15.95 3.90
N HIS A 227 0.80 15.21 4.92
CA HIS A 227 0.63 15.62 6.32
C HIS A 227 1.85 16.36 6.86
N GLY A 228 3.06 15.97 6.42
CA GLY A 228 4.30 16.68 6.73
C GLY A 228 4.46 17.97 5.94
N ASP A 229 3.78 18.11 4.79
CA ASP A 229 4.00 19.18 3.80
C ASP A 229 5.50 19.40 3.54
N CYS A 230 6.22 18.28 3.42
CA CYS A 230 7.65 18.24 3.13
C CYS A 230 7.87 18.21 1.62
N HIS A 231 8.84 18.98 1.14
CA HIS A 231 9.39 18.74 -0.17
C HIS A 231 10.12 17.38 -0.16
N LEU A 232 9.68 16.46 -1.03
CA LEU A 232 10.28 15.15 -1.16
C LEU A 232 11.23 15.07 -2.36
N GLY A 233 10.86 15.66 -3.46
CA GLY A 233 11.56 15.59 -4.74
C GLY A 233 10.63 15.90 -5.92
N HIS A 234 10.82 15.17 -7.02
CA HIS A 234 10.05 15.38 -8.26
C HIS A 234 9.67 14.05 -8.90
N VAL A 235 8.58 14.06 -9.67
CA VAL A 235 8.18 12.94 -10.51
C VAL A 235 8.45 13.26 -11.99
N PHE A 236 8.95 12.26 -12.72
CA PHE A 236 9.33 12.33 -14.12
C PHE A 236 8.68 11.21 -14.94
N PRO A 237 8.39 11.40 -16.24
CA PRO A 237 7.77 10.40 -17.10
C PRO A 237 8.80 9.48 -17.80
N ASP A 238 9.92 9.23 -17.17
CA ASP A 238 11.05 8.43 -17.67
C ASP A 238 11.32 7.18 -16.81
N GLY A 239 10.34 6.75 -16.05
CA GLY A 239 10.42 5.54 -15.21
C GLY A 239 10.15 4.25 -15.99
N PRO A 240 10.40 3.10 -15.36
CA PRO A 240 10.14 1.80 -15.96
C PRO A 240 8.63 1.47 -16.01
N ALA A 241 8.27 0.49 -16.85
CA ALA A 241 6.94 -0.10 -16.80
C ALA A 241 6.67 -0.70 -15.40
N PRO A 242 5.40 -0.76 -14.94
CA PRO A 242 4.17 -0.48 -15.71
C PRO A 242 3.73 0.99 -15.68
N THR A 243 4.24 1.83 -14.77
CA THR A 243 3.74 3.20 -14.61
C THR A 243 4.36 4.18 -15.59
N GLY A 244 5.59 3.94 -16.04
CA GLY A 244 6.38 4.91 -16.80
C GLY A 244 6.82 6.12 -15.97
N LEU A 245 6.58 6.10 -14.65
CA LEU A 245 6.90 7.20 -13.75
C LEU A 245 8.14 6.90 -12.91
N ARG A 246 8.93 7.93 -12.65
CA ARG A 246 10.05 7.91 -11.72
C ARG A 246 9.87 9.00 -10.68
N TYR A 247 9.54 8.60 -9.47
CA TYR A 247 9.56 9.46 -8.28
C TYR A 247 10.98 9.52 -7.76
N CYS A 248 11.67 10.62 -8.04
CA CYS A 248 13.06 10.88 -7.64
C CYS A 248 13.03 11.66 -6.33
N ILE A 249 13.38 10.99 -5.23
CA ILE A 249 13.11 11.47 -3.87
C ILE A 249 14.42 11.67 -3.11
N ASN A 250 14.51 12.76 -2.32
CA ASN A 250 15.62 13.00 -1.44
C ASN A 250 15.62 12.02 -0.25
N SER A 251 16.73 11.35 0.02
CA SER A 251 16.90 10.55 1.24
C SER A 251 16.71 11.37 2.52
N ALA A 252 17.15 12.63 2.49
CA ALA A 252 17.02 13.55 3.63
C ALA A 252 15.58 13.86 4.02
N ALA A 253 14.61 13.58 3.13
CA ALA A 253 13.18 13.75 3.41
C ALA A 253 12.53 12.45 3.93
N LEU A 254 13.28 11.36 4.00
CA LEU A 254 12.80 10.03 4.32
C LEU A 254 13.42 9.50 5.61
N ASP A 255 12.66 8.65 6.30
CA ASP A 255 13.17 7.65 7.22
C ASP A 255 12.82 6.24 6.69
N PHE A 256 13.47 5.20 7.21
CA PHE A 256 13.30 3.85 6.71
C PHE A 256 12.93 2.88 7.82
N GLU A 257 11.74 2.31 7.71
CA GLU A 257 11.26 1.25 8.58
C GLU A 257 11.53 -0.11 7.92
N SER A 258 12.48 -0.87 8.48
CA SER A 258 12.80 -2.22 7.99
C SER A 258 11.62 -3.17 8.17
N ALA A 259 11.37 -4.01 7.17
CA ALA A 259 10.41 -5.11 7.28
C ALA A 259 10.95 -6.30 8.10
N GLU A 260 12.24 -6.33 8.41
CA GLU A 260 12.85 -7.31 9.29
C GLU A 260 12.61 -6.88 10.74
N THR A 261 11.58 -7.45 11.37
CA THR A 261 11.42 -7.42 12.83
C THR A 261 12.27 -8.52 13.42
N GLU A 262 13.09 -8.18 14.43
CA GLU A 262 13.81 -9.14 15.28
C GLU A 262 12.89 -10.23 15.87
#